data_bb707b8aab172b8bd8f4384571224c90
#
_entry.id   bb707b8aab172b8bd8f4384571224c90
#
_cell.length_a   1.000
_cell.length_b   1.000
_cell.length_c   1.000
_cell.angle_alpha   90.00
_cell.angle_beta   90.00
_cell.angle_gamma   90.00
#
_symmetry.space_group_name_H-M   'P 1'
#
loop_
_entity.id
_entity.type
_entity.pdbx_description
1 polymer ?
#
loop_
_entity_poly.entity_id
_entity_poly.type
_entity_poly.pdbx_seq_one_letter_code
_entity_poly.pdbx_strand_id
1 'polypeptide(L)' 'GLQPPADGMERNYTGLLYNLRLYGISPSEQYAIIRKSNFGVIGNPVWKGLGTLRDSGGKIKLPGRYLLSVLNN' A
#
# COMPACT_ATOMS: atom_id res chain seq x y z
N GLY A 1 -10.71 14.33 4.19
CA GLY A 1 -9.95 13.10 4.17
C GLY A 1 -9.89 12.47 2.80
N LEU A 2 -9.00 11.51 2.65
CA LEU A 2 -8.88 10.76 1.42
C LEU A 2 -10.07 9.81 1.25
N GLN A 3 -10.68 9.86 0.09
CA GLN A 3 -11.75 8.93 -0.25
C GLN A 3 -11.52 8.36 -1.64
N PRO A 4 -11.77 7.07 -1.83
CA PRO A 4 -11.62 6.48 -3.15
C PRO A 4 -12.66 7.03 -4.12
N PRO A 5 -12.31 7.15 -5.41
CA PRO A 5 -13.27 7.62 -6.41
C PRO A 5 -14.40 6.61 -6.63
N ALA A 6 -15.57 7.10 -7.01
CA ALA A 6 -16.72 6.25 -7.31
C ALA A 6 -16.67 5.81 -8.78
N ASP A 7 -15.72 4.95 -9.12
CA ASP A 7 -15.47 4.54 -10.49
C ASP A 7 -15.81 3.06 -10.77
N GLY A 8 -16.42 2.38 -9.78
CA GLY A 8 -16.82 0.99 -9.94
C GLY A 8 -15.69 -0.02 -9.82
N MET A 9 -14.46 0.41 -9.61
CA MET A 9 -13.33 -0.52 -9.46
C MET A 9 -13.36 -1.19 -8.09
N GLU A 10 -13.02 -2.47 -8.06
CA GLU A 10 -12.97 -3.23 -6.81
C GLU A 10 -11.72 -2.87 -6.03
N ARG A 11 -11.90 -2.54 -4.75
CA ARG A 11 -10.81 -2.11 -3.86
C ARG A 11 -10.94 -2.76 -2.50
N ASN A 12 -9.79 -2.88 -1.82
CA ASN A 12 -9.78 -3.19 -0.39
C ASN A 12 -9.04 -2.07 0.34
N TYR A 13 -9.65 -0.90 0.38
CA TYR A 13 -9.03 0.27 1.01
C TYR A 13 -8.81 0.07 2.50
N THR A 14 -9.79 -0.51 3.20
CA THR A 14 -9.66 -0.79 4.64
C THR A 14 -8.48 -1.71 4.91
N GLY A 15 -8.32 -2.78 4.13
CA GLY A 15 -7.19 -3.69 4.26
C GLY A 15 -5.86 -3.01 3.95
N LEU A 16 -5.84 -2.12 2.96
CA LEU A 16 -4.64 -1.35 2.66
C LEU A 16 -4.23 -0.50 3.85
N LEU A 17 -5.15 0.28 4.42
CA LEU A 17 -4.87 1.13 5.58
C LEU A 17 -4.37 0.30 6.77
N TYR A 18 -4.99 -0.85 7.02
CA TYR A 18 -4.58 -1.72 8.09
C TYR A 18 -3.10 -2.13 7.92
N ASN A 19 -2.74 -2.57 6.72
CA ASN A 19 -1.38 -3.01 6.45
C ASN A 19 -0.37 -1.87 6.55
N LEU A 20 -0.70 -0.69 6.04
CA LEU A 20 0.22 0.44 6.10
C LEU A 20 0.51 0.85 7.55
N ARG A 21 -0.51 0.78 8.41
CA ARG A 21 -0.34 1.05 9.84
C ARG A 21 0.44 -0.06 10.53
N LEU A 22 0.16 -1.30 10.18
CA LEU A 22 0.85 -2.46 10.76
C LEU A 22 2.36 -2.36 10.58
N TYR A 23 2.82 -1.90 9.42
CA TYR A 23 4.25 -1.77 9.14
C TYR A 23 4.83 -0.43 9.58
N GLY A 24 4.05 0.40 10.27
CA GLY A 24 4.55 1.66 10.83
C GLY A 24 4.97 2.68 9.78
N ILE A 25 4.36 2.62 8.60
CA ILE A 25 4.70 3.51 7.49
C ILE A 25 4.26 4.94 7.84
N SER A 26 5.11 5.93 7.56
CA SER A 26 4.85 7.33 7.90
C SER A 26 3.60 7.86 7.16
N PRO A 27 2.91 8.86 7.74
CA PRO A 27 1.72 9.41 7.09
C PRO A 27 1.95 9.92 5.67
N SER A 28 3.08 10.56 5.39
CA SER A 28 3.37 11.05 4.05
C SER A 28 3.56 9.92 3.05
N GLU A 29 4.23 8.85 3.48
CA GLU A 29 4.40 7.67 2.63
C GLU A 29 3.08 6.91 2.46
N GLN A 30 2.27 6.83 3.52
CA GLN A 30 0.95 6.24 3.40
C GLN A 30 0.12 6.96 2.34
N TYR A 31 0.12 8.29 2.39
CA TYR A 31 -0.62 9.10 1.42
C TYR A 31 -0.19 8.78 -0.01
N ALA A 32 1.12 8.75 -0.25
CA ALA A 32 1.65 8.47 -1.57
C ALA A 32 1.29 7.05 -2.05
N ILE A 33 1.39 6.07 -1.15
CA ILE A 33 1.04 4.67 -1.47
C ILE A 33 -0.44 4.54 -1.78
N ILE A 34 -1.30 5.17 -0.99
CA ILE A 34 -2.74 5.15 -1.21
C ILE A 34 -3.06 5.66 -2.62
N ARG A 35 -2.50 6.82 -2.98
CA ARG A 35 -2.77 7.41 -4.29
C ARG A 35 -2.21 6.57 -5.43
N LYS A 36 -0.96 6.11 -5.31
CA LYS A 36 -0.29 5.36 -6.38
C LYS A 36 -0.89 3.97 -6.58
N SER A 37 -1.49 3.39 -5.54
CA SER A 37 -2.17 2.10 -5.63
C SER A 37 -3.64 2.25 -6.01
N ASN A 38 -4.08 3.47 -6.30
CA ASN A 38 -5.47 3.80 -6.56
C ASN A 38 -6.39 3.29 -5.45
N PHE A 39 -6.00 3.62 -4.19
CA PHE A 39 -6.75 3.26 -2.98
C PHE A 39 -6.87 1.74 -2.79
N GLY A 40 -5.85 1.01 -3.20
CA GLY A 40 -5.81 -0.44 -2.98
C GLY A 40 -6.69 -1.24 -3.94
N VAL A 41 -6.73 -0.83 -5.21
CA VAL A 41 -7.46 -1.59 -6.23
C VAL A 41 -6.99 -3.05 -6.24
N ILE A 42 -7.93 -3.98 -6.29
CA ILE A 42 -7.61 -5.40 -6.36
C ILE A 42 -6.81 -5.65 -7.66
N GLY A 43 -5.70 -6.39 -7.53
CA GLY A 43 -4.80 -6.63 -8.64
C GLY A 43 -3.68 -5.61 -8.77
N ASN A 44 -3.71 -4.52 -7.98
CA ASN A 44 -2.63 -3.54 -7.99
C ASN A 44 -1.34 -4.16 -7.43
N PRO A 45 -0.16 -3.81 -7.96
CA PRO A 45 1.12 -4.32 -7.45
C PRO A 45 1.36 -4.12 -5.96
N VAL A 46 0.67 -3.17 -5.31
CA VAL A 46 0.80 -2.95 -3.87
C VAL A 46 0.54 -4.23 -3.07
N TRP A 47 -0.40 -5.06 -3.50
CA TRP A 47 -0.76 -6.28 -2.77
C TRP A 47 0.36 -7.31 -2.81
N LYS A 48 1.02 -7.45 -3.96
CA LYS A 48 2.19 -8.32 -4.06
C LYS A 48 3.34 -7.78 -3.20
N GLY A 49 3.53 -6.47 -3.20
CA GLY A 49 4.54 -5.83 -2.35
C GLY A 49 4.28 -6.05 -0.87
N LEU A 50 3.02 -5.95 -0.45
CA LEU A 50 2.64 -6.21 0.94
C LEU A 50 2.88 -7.69 1.31
N GLY A 51 2.61 -8.60 0.40
CA GLY A 51 2.92 -10.01 0.60
C GLY A 51 4.41 -10.25 0.80
N THR A 52 5.24 -9.59 0.02
CA THR A 52 6.70 -9.66 0.16
C THR A 52 7.16 -9.13 1.51
N LEU A 53 6.59 -8.00 1.97
CA LEU A 53 6.89 -7.47 3.31
C LEU A 53 6.56 -8.49 4.39
N ARG A 54 5.37 -9.09 4.32
CA ARG A 54 4.95 -10.10 5.28
C ARG A 54 5.92 -11.28 5.30
N ASP A 55 6.28 -11.76 4.12
CA ASP A 55 7.10 -12.96 4.00
C ASP A 55 8.58 -12.70 4.29
N SER A 56 9.01 -11.44 4.34
CA SER A 56 10.40 -11.08 4.60
C SER A 56 10.81 -11.27 6.06
N GLY A 57 9.84 -11.41 6.97
CA GLY A 57 10.13 -11.57 8.40
C GLY A 57 10.88 -10.39 9.00
N GLY A 58 10.60 -9.18 8.55
CA GLY A 58 11.22 -7.97 9.06
C GLY A 58 12.57 -7.61 8.43
N LYS A 59 12.97 -8.31 7.38
CA LYS A 59 14.25 -8.04 6.73
C LYS A 59 14.24 -6.75 5.90
N ILE A 60 13.05 -6.33 5.44
CA ILE A 60 12.90 -5.08 4.72
C ILE A 60 12.74 -3.97 5.75
N LYS A 61 13.77 -3.13 5.89
CA LYS A 61 13.85 -2.15 6.99
C LYS A 61 13.08 -0.86 6.72
N LEU A 62 12.83 -0.54 5.46
CA LEU A 62 12.12 0.67 5.07
C LEU A 62 10.91 0.28 4.21
N PRO A 63 9.85 -0.23 4.86
CA PRO A 63 8.71 -0.77 4.11
C PRO A 63 8.00 0.27 3.25
N GLY A 64 7.89 1.51 3.70
CA GLY A 64 7.27 2.56 2.89
C GLY A 64 8.04 2.82 1.61
N ARG A 65 9.36 2.94 1.70
CA ARG A 65 10.22 3.13 0.52
C ARG A 65 10.14 1.93 -0.41
N TYR A 66 10.12 0.74 0.16
CA TYR A 66 10.00 -0.48 -0.64
C TYR A 66 8.71 -0.47 -1.45
N LEU A 67 7.57 -0.20 -0.80
CA LEU A 67 6.28 -0.17 -1.51
C LEU A 67 6.23 0.92 -2.58
N LEU A 68 6.80 2.09 -2.29
CA LEU A 68 6.86 3.16 -3.28
C LEU A 68 7.71 2.75 -4.48
N SER A 69 8.80 2.02 -4.27
CA SER A 69 9.62 1.53 -5.38
C SER A 69 8.85 0.53 -6.25
N VAL A 70 8.05 -0.33 -5.61
CA VAL A 70 7.18 -1.28 -6.33
C VAL A 70 6.17 -0.55 -7.18
N LEU A 71 5.59 0.52 -6.64
CA LEU A 71 4.54 1.28 -7.32
C LEU A 71 5.07 2.22 -8.41
N ASN A 72 6.34 2.56 -8.35
CA ASN A 72 6.98 3.46 -9.33
C ASN A 72 7.56 2.73 -10.54
N ASN A 73 7.52 1.43 -10.54
CA ASN A 73 8.04 0.62 -11.64
C ASN A 73 6.97 0.32 -12.69
#